data_7681d7e6897a25156d5a245430af73ad
#
_entry.id   7681d7e6897a25156d5a245430af73ad
#
_cell.length_a   1.000
_cell.length_b   1.000
_cell.length_c   1.000
_cell.angle_alpha   90.00
_cell.angle_beta   90.00
_cell.angle_gamma   90.00
#
_symmetry.space_group_name_H-M   'P 1'
#
loop_
_entity.id
_entity.type
_entity.pdbx_description
1 polymer ?
#
loop_
_entity_poly.entity_id
_entity_poly.type
_entity_poly.pdbx_seq_one_letter_code
_entity_poly.pdbx_strand_id
1 'polypeptide(L)'
;MVKSKHLLIVYHSQSGTTSAMADAVIKGAKNPDINGVEVQVRDALEASADDVLWADGLLLGTPENFGYMSGAIKYFLDRIYYPCEDKIDGMPYALFVCAGNDGTGAIKSITRILKGLAIKQIQ
;
A
#
# COMPACT_ATOMS: atom_id res chain seq x y z
N MET A 1 22.97 10.24 15.24
CA MET A 1 21.60 9.69 15.37
C MET A 1 21.08 9.29 14.00
N VAL A 2 20.68 8.05 13.87
CA VAL A 2 20.12 7.56 12.59
C VAL A 2 18.65 7.97 12.52
N LYS A 3 18.28 8.66 11.45
CA LYS A 3 16.89 9.07 11.23
C LYS A 3 16.07 7.86 10.77
N SER A 4 14.93 7.62 11.43
CA SER A 4 14.04 6.54 11.06
C SER A 4 13.43 6.76 9.69
N LYS A 5 13.24 5.67 8.94
CA LYS A 5 12.44 5.66 7.73
C LYS A 5 11.01 5.28 8.10
N HIS A 6 10.06 5.80 7.35
CA HIS A 6 8.63 5.61 7.61
C HIS A 6 8.02 4.66 6.58
N LEU A 7 7.47 3.56 7.03
CA LEU A 7 6.76 2.60 6.17
C LEU A 7 5.27 2.65 6.47
N LEU A 8 4.48 2.93 5.46
CA LEU A 8 3.01 2.90 5.55
C LEU A 8 2.49 1.62 4.92
N ILE A 9 1.65 0.90 5.65
CA ILE A 9 0.95 -0.28 5.16
C ILE A 9 -0.54 0.06 5.10
N VAL A 10 -1.11 0.02 3.90
CA VAL A 10 -2.54 0.26 3.67
C VAL A 10 -3.14 -0.98 3.04
N TYR A 11 -4.21 -1.48 3.61
CA TYR A 11 -4.88 -2.64 3.03
C TYR A 11 -6.38 -2.62 3.29
N HIS A 12 -7.10 -3.45 2.54
CA HIS A 12 -8.52 -3.71 2.75
C HIS A 12 -8.77 -5.22 2.65
N SER A 13 -9.61 -5.73 3.54
CA SER A 13 -9.98 -7.14 3.54
C SER A 13 -11.50 -7.27 3.64
N GLN A 14 -12.09 -8.09 2.77
CA GLN A 14 -13.53 -8.35 2.78
C GLN A 14 -13.85 -9.69 3.45
N SER A 15 -13.01 -10.71 3.22
CA SER A 15 -13.26 -12.08 3.68
C SER A 15 -12.28 -12.57 4.72
N GLY A 16 -11.33 -11.73 5.14
CA GLY A 16 -10.29 -12.11 6.07
C GLY A 16 -9.01 -12.67 5.44
N THR A 17 -9.02 -13.03 4.17
CA THR A 17 -7.83 -13.59 3.50
C THR A 17 -6.74 -12.53 3.33
N THR A 18 -7.11 -11.33 2.88
CA THR A 18 -6.16 -10.22 2.76
C THR A 18 -5.68 -9.80 4.15
N SER A 19 -6.54 -9.83 5.15
CA SER A 19 -6.17 -9.53 6.54
C SER A 19 -5.12 -10.50 7.07
N ALA A 20 -5.26 -11.79 6.79
CA ALA A 20 -4.26 -12.79 7.20
C ALA A 20 -2.91 -12.54 6.52
N MET A 21 -2.91 -12.21 5.23
CA MET A 21 -1.69 -11.84 4.52
C MET A 21 -1.09 -10.55 5.07
N ALA A 22 -1.94 -9.55 5.37
CA ALA A 22 -1.50 -8.30 5.96
C ALA A 22 -0.83 -8.52 7.32
N ASP A 23 -1.38 -9.41 8.16
CA ASP A 23 -0.78 -9.74 9.46
C ASP A 23 0.64 -10.28 9.28
N ALA A 24 0.85 -11.15 8.29
CA ALA A 24 2.19 -11.68 7.99
C ALA A 24 3.14 -10.58 7.49
N VAL A 25 2.66 -9.69 6.63
CA VAL A 25 3.45 -8.55 6.12
C VAL A 25 3.81 -7.61 7.27
N ILE A 26 2.87 -7.27 8.12
CA ILE A 26 3.09 -6.39 9.28
C ILE A 26 4.11 -7.02 10.23
N LYS A 27 3.97 -8.31 10.52
CA LYS A 27 4.90 -9.03 11.37
C LYS A 27 6.32 -9.00 10.81
N GLY A 28 6.46 -9.19 9.49
CA GLY A 28 7.76 -9.09 8.83
C GLY A 28 8.34 -7.68 8.90
N ALA A 29 7.52 -6.66 8.67
CA ALA A 29 7.97 -5.27 8.72
C ALA A 29 8.39 -4.83 10.12
N LYS A 30 7.79 -5.41 11.16
CA LYS A 30 8.09 -5.10 12.57
C LYS A 30 9.11 -6.07 13.20
N ASN A 31 9.77 -6.89 12.39
CA ASN A 31 10.76 -7.84 12.90
C ASN A 31 11.84 -7.09 13.68
N PRO A 32 12.18 -7.55 14.93
CA PRO A 32 13.19 -6.87 15.75
C PRO A 32 14.57 -6.77 15.11
N ASP A 33 14.87 -7.60 14.11
CA ASP A 33 16.15 -7.54 13.39
C ASP A 33 16.21 -6.38 12.39
N ILE A 34 15.08 -5.73 12.12
CA ILE A 34 15.01 -4.55 11.24
C ILE A 34 15.05 -3.31 12.12
N ASN A 35 16.10 -2.52 11.94
CA ASN A 35 16.30 -1.29 12.72
C ASN A 35 16.03 -0.05 11.86
N GLY A 36 15.58 1.02 12.51
CA GLY A 36 15.44 2.32 11.86
C GLY A 36 14.21 2.44 10.96
N VAL A 37 13.22 1.58 11.13
CA VAL A 37 11.95 1.65 10.39
C VAL A 37 10.78 1.83 11.35
N GLU A 38 10.02 2.88 11.15
CA GLU A 38 8.77 3.13 11.87
C GLU A 38 7.61 2.73 10.97
N VAL A 39 6.73 1.84 11.47
CA VAL A 39 5.65 1.26 10.68
C VAL A 39 4.30 1.81 11.15
N GLN A 40 3.50 2.31 10.22
CA GLN A 40 2.09 2.64 10.45
C GLN A 40 1.21 1.77 9.58
N VAL A 41 0.11 1.29 10.14
CA VAL A 41 -0.86 0.44 9.45
C VAL A 41 -2.20 1.15 9.42
N ARG A 42 -2.82 1.23 8.27
CA ARG A 42 -4.13 1.87 8.09
C ARG A 42 -5.03 1.02 7.22
N ASP A 43 -6.31 0.97 7.59
CA ASP A 43 -7.33 0.45 6.68
C ASP A 43 -7.49 1.44 5.51
N ALA A 44 -7.76 0.91 4.32
CA ALA A 44 -7.89 1.74 3.12
C ALA A 44 -9.00 2.78 3.21
N LEU A 45 -10.05 2.51 3.98
CA LEU A 45 -11.15 3.46 4.17
C LEU A 45 -10.80 4.61 5.10
N GLU A 46 -9.75 4.46 5.92
CA GLU A 46 -9.34 5.45 6.91
C GLU A 46 -8.04 6.16 6.55
N ALA A 47 -7.19 5.54 5.74
CA ALA A 47 -5.90 6.11 5.35
C ALA A 47 -6.09 7.45 4.64
N SER A 48 -5.21 8.39 4.94
CA SER A 48 -5.30 9.76 4.43
C SER A 48 -4.08 10.15 3.60
N ALA A 49 -4.19 11.30 2.91
CA ALA A 49 -3.07 11.89 2.20
C ALA A 49 -1.91 12.21 3.17
N ASP A 50 -2.21 12.66 4.38
CA ASP A 50 -1.18 12.93 5.38
C ASP A 50 -0.40 11.69 5.74
N ASP A 51 -1.05 10.51 5.81
CA ASP A 51 -0.35 9.24 6.03
C ASP A 51 0.64 8.96 4.90
N VAL A 52 0.23 9.19 3.66
CA VAL A 52 1.08 8.96 2.49
C VAL A 52 2.25 9.97 2.46
N LEU A 53 1.98 11.23 2.77
CA LEU A 53 3.03 12.27 2.81
C LEU A 53 4.05 12.03 3.92
N TRP A 54 3.64 11.38 5.00
CA TRP A 54 4.54 10.97 6.09
C TRP A 54 5.48 9.83 5.64
N ALA A 55 5.05 8.98 4.71
CA ALA A 55 5.73 7.74 4.39
C ALA A 55 6.95 7.95 3.49
N ASP A 56 7.96 7.12 3.70
CA ASP A 56 9.11 6.98 2.79
C ASP A 56 8.93 5.76 1.88
N GLY A 57 8.03 4.85 2.23
CA GLY A 57 7.69 3.67 1.43
C GLY A 57 6.26 3.23 1.72
N LEU A 58 5.65 2.53 0.76
CA LEU A 58 4.26 2.11 0.84
C LEU A 58 4.12 0.62 0.50
N LEU A 59 3.42 -0.11 1.38
CA LEU A 59 2.92 -1.45 1.07
C LEU A 59 1.41 -1.37 0.96
N LEU A 60 0.87 -1.83 -0.16
CA LEU A 60 -0.55 -1.72 -0.48
C LEU A 60 -1.14 -3.11 -0.71
N GLY A 61 -2.15 -3.47 0.09
CA GLY A 61 -2.77 -4.79 0.03
C GLY A 61 -4.23 -4.74 -0.39
N THR A 62 -4.62 -5.60 -1.32
CA THR A 62 -5.98 -5.65 -1.83
C THR A 62 -6.38 -7.09 -2.19
N PRO A 63 -7.67 -7.46 -2.00
CA PRO A 63 -8.20 -8.59 -2.74
C PRO A 63 -8.42 -8.18 -4.21
N GLU A 64 -8.37 -9.15 -5.12
CA GLU A 64 -8.79 -8.92 -6.49
C GLU A 64 -10.30 -9.15 -6.60
N ASN A 65 -11.03 -8.13 -6.99
CA ASN A 65 -12.48 -8.19 -7.19
C ASN A 65 -12.79 -7.93 -8.65
N PHE A 66 -13.41 -8.90 -9.31
CA PHE A 66 -13.79 -8.75 -10.72
C PHE A 66 -12.64 -8.35 -11.63
N GLY A 67 -11.45 -8.92 -11.40
CA GLY A 67 -10.27 -8.61 -12.20
C GLY A 67 -9.70 -7.20 -11.93
N TYR A 68 -9.97 -6.62 -10.76
CA TYR A 68 -9.62 -5.24 -10.42
C TYR A 68 -9.26 -5.15 -8.93
N MET A 69 -8.68 -4.02 -8.50
CA MET A 69 -8.48 -3.77 -7.08
C MET A 69 -9.82 -3.64 -6.36
N SER A 70 -9.84 -3.79 -5.05
CA SER A 70 -11.06 -3.56 -4.27
C SER A 70 -11.51 -2.11 -4.35
N GLY A 71 -12.82 -1.87 -4.18
CA GLY A 71 -13.38 -0.52 -4.17
C GLY A 71 -12.80 0.35 -3.07
N ALA A 72 -12.48 -0.24 -1.91
CA ALA A 72 -11.87 0.50 -0.80
C ALA A 72 -10.49 1.02 -1.17
N ILE A 73 -9.67 0.22 -1.86
CA ILE A 73 -8.36 0.65 -2.33
C ILE A 73 -8.50 1.72 -3.41
N LYS A 74 -9.45 1.56 -4.35
CA LYS A 74 -9.72 2.60 -5.36
C LYS A 74 -10.13 3.91 -4.70
N TYR A 75 -10.99 3.85 -3.70
CA TYR A 75 -11.42 5.02 -2.94
C TYR A 75 -10.24 5.70 -2.23
N PHE A 76 -9.34 4.92 -1.63
CA PHE A 76 -8.11 5.44 -1.04
C PHE A 76 -7.27 6.17 -2.09
N LEU A 77 -7.03 5.56 -3.25
CA LEU A 77 -6.24 6.18 -4.32
C LEU A 77 -6.90 7.45 -4.85
N ASP A 78 -8.21 7.46 -5.01
CA ASP A 78 -8.94 8.65 -5.44
C ASP A 78 -8.76 9.82 -4.46
N ARG A 79 -8.77 9.52 -3.16
CA ARG A 79 -8.64 10.57 -2.12
C ARG A 79 -7.23 11.13 -2.02
N ILE A 80 -6.21 10.30 -2.25
CA ILE A 80 -4.83 10.75 -2.03
C ILE A 80 -4.16 11.31 -3.29
N TYR A 81 -4.69 11.04 -4.48
CA TYR A 81 -4.01 11.31 -5.75
C TYR A 81 -3.60 12.78 -5.88
N TYR A 82 -4.55 13.69 -5.88
CA TYR A 82 -4.24 15.11 -6.07
C TYR A 82 -3.48 15.72 -4.89
N PRO A 83 -3.82 15.42 -3.62
CA PRO A 83 -3.04 15.96 -2.52
C PRO A 83 -1.57 15.52 -2.50
N CYS A 84 -1.27 14.36 -3.05
CA CYS A 84 0.10 13.82 -3.05
C CYS A 84 0.84 14.01 -4.37
N GLU A 85 0.15 14.43 -5.42
CA GLU A 85 0.77 14.62 -6.75
C GLU A 85 1.94 15.58 -6.65
N ASP A 86 3.06 15.23 -7.29
CA ASP A 86 4.32 15.97 -7.28
C ASP A 86 5.02 16.07 -5.92
N LYS A 87 4.54 15.38 -4.89
CA LYS A 87 5.11 15.44 -3.55
C LYS A 87 5.77 14.14 -3.09
N ILE A 88 5.52 13.04 -3.81
CA ILE A 88 6.01 11.71 -3.42
C ILE A 88 6.78 11.03 -4.55
N ASP A 89 7.30 11.79 -5.50
CA ASP A 89 8.03 11.26 -6.65
C ASP A 89 9.15 10.33 -6.21
N GLY A 90 9.20 9.15 -6.85
CA GLY A 90 10.23 8.16 -6.59
C GLY A 90 10.04 7.34 -5.33
N MET A 91 8.99 7.56 -4.54
CA MET A 91 8.74 6.74 -3.35
C MET A 91 8.58 5.27 -3.74
N PRO A 92 9.32 4.34 -3.10
CA PRO A 92 9.16 2.92 -3.41
C PRO A 92 7.85 2.38 -2.86
N TYR A 93 7.24 1.47 -3.61
CA TYR A 93 6.07 0.75 -3.13
C TYR A 93 6.10 -0.71 -3.58
N ALA A 94 5.39 -1.54 -2.84
CA ALA A 94 5.14 -2.93 -3.20
C ALA A 94 3.67 -3.27 -2.96
N LEU A 95 3.20 -4.29 -3.66
CA LEU A 95 1.81 -4.74 -3.57
C LEU A 95 1.74 -6.15 -3.00
N PHE A 96 0.68 -6.43 -2.23
CA PHE A 96 0.32 -7.80 -1.91
C PHE A 96 -1.16 -8.00 -2.26
N VAL A 97 -1.44 -9.02 -3.03
CA VAL A 97 -2.75 -9.24 -3.64
C VAL A 97 -3.24 -10.65 -3.33
N CYS A 98 -4.48 -10.74 -2.83
CA CYS A 98 -5.17 -12.01 -2.65
C CYS A 98 -6.17 -12.19 -3.80
N ALA A 99 -5.98 -13.23 -4.60
CA ALA A 99 -6.80 -13.46 -5.77
C ALA A 99 -7.17 -14.93 -5.90
N GLY A 100 -8.32 -15.19 -6.51
CA GLY A 100 -8.72 -16.53 -6.90
C GLY A 100 -8.00 -17.03 -8.14
N ASN A 101 -7.43 -16.12 -8.91
CA ASN A 101 -6.61 -16.40 -10.08
C ASN A 101 -5.19 -15.85 -9.86
N ASP A 102 -4.64 -15.14 -10.81
CA ASP A 102 -3.25 -14.67 -10.76
C ASP A 102 -3.07 -13.26 -10.18
N GLY A 103 -4.15 -12.54 -9.91
CA GLY A 103 -4.08 -11.18 -9.37
C GLY A 103 -3.69 -10.12 -10.39
N THR A 104 -3.51 -10.47 -11.65
CA THR A 104 -3.00 -9.56 -12.68
C THR A 104 -3.87 -8.32 -12.86
N GLY A 105 -5.20 -8.48 -12.80
CA GLY A 105 -6.11 -7.36 -12.98
C GLY A 105 -5.99 -6.32 -11.87
N ALA A 106 -5.87 -6.77 -10.62
CA ALA A 106 -5.66 -5.86 -9.50
C ALA A 106 -4.30 -5.15 -9.60
N ILE A 107 -3.25 -5.89 -9.91
CA ILE A 107 -1.91 -5.32 -10.07
C ILE A 107 -1.90 -4.26 -11.17
N LYS A 108 -2.45 -4.56 -12.34
CA LYS A 108 -2.49 -3.62 -13.46
C LYS A 108 -3.28 -2.35 -13.13
N SER A 109 -4.43 -2.51 -12.47
CA SER A 109 -5.28 -1.36 -12.13
C SER A 109 -4.59 -0.42 -11.13
N ILE A 110 -3.91 -0.98 -10.13
CA ILE A 110 -3.20 -0.18 -9.14
C ILE A 110 -1.97 0.50 -9.76
N THR A 111 -1.13 -0.26 -10.45
CA THR A 111 0.13 0.27 -11.01
C THR A 111 -0.14 1.36 -12.02
N ARG A 112 -1.23 1.28 -12.77
CA ARG A 112 -1.62 2.33 -13.72
C ARG A 112 -1.84 3.66 -13.01
N ILE A 113 -2.51 3.66 -11.87
CA ILE A 113 -2.77 4.88 -11.09
C ILE A 113 -1.49 5.38 -10.44
N LEU A 114 -0.73 4.47 -9.81
CA LEU A 114 0.49 4.85 -9.09
C LEU A 114 1.59 5.35 -10.01
N LYS A 115 1.59 4.92 -11.28
CA LYS A 115 2.50 5.47 -12.29
C LYS A 115 2.25 6.96 -12.49
N GLY A 116 0.99 7.41 -12.46
CA GLY A 116 0.65 8.82 -12.53
C GLY A 116 1.17 9.64 -11.35
N LEU A 117 1.35 8.99 -10.19
CA LEU A 117 1.95 9.61 -9.00
C LEU A 117 3.48 9.58 -9.02
N ALA A 118 4.09 9.01 -10.06
CA ALA A 118 5.54 8.91 -10.22
C ALA A 118 6.25 8.17 -9.08
N ILE A 119 5.57 7.25 -8.41
CA ILE A 119 6.19 6.39 -7.39
C ILE A 119 6.68 5.10 -8.04
N LYS A 120 7.62 4.43 -7.39
CA LYS A 120 8.41 3.36 -8.02
C LYS A 120 8.04 2.00 -7.43
N GLN A 121 7.52 1.11 -8.28
CA GLN A 121 7.25 -0.26 -7.87
C GLN A 121 8.55 -1.03 -7.67
N ILE A 122 8.71 -1.66 -6.51
CA ILE A 122 9.87 -2.49 -6.21
C ILE A 122 9.49 -3.97 -6.16
N GLN A 123 8.18 -4.26 -6.06
CA GLN A 123 7.72 -5.65 -6.09
C GLN A 123 6.21 -5.74 -6.30
#